data_c8b99bc0d8505cfd54d5e05cfc821dfc
#
_entry.id   c8b99bc0d8505cfd54d5e05cfc821dfc
#
_cell.length_a   1.000
_cell.length_b   1.000
_cell.length_c   1.000
_cell.angle_alpha   90.00
_cell.angle_beta   90.00
_cell.angle_gamma   90.00
#
_symmetry.space_group_name_H-M   'P 1'
#
loop_
_entity.id
_entity.type
_entity.pdbx_description
1 polymer ?
#
loop_
_entity_poly.entity_id
_entity_poly.type
_entity_poly.pdbx_seq_one_letter_code
_entity_poly.pdbx_strand_id
1 'polypeptide(L)'
;EERNITDTDVALAKAYFPMLKEQKLTGETITFGDFVAEAKKRYPNDESVQNAIPVSTGRRLEFIRLYTKRYDLPDLSAWVVGAGGENSEAYSADFNPQEERDASLSVDYSEYEGEWGEYIVELAKRTIKLKRRKEADAVKIMSDYATPLKAKINSEIPNPKKLDYVILVKPFRDPILEGLMEGKDVEDVFNDVIFDMTKSRSAVVI
;
A
#
# COMPACT_ATOMS: atom_id res chain seq x y z
N GLU A 1 9.26 -4.16 12.77
CA GLU A 1 10.33 -4.30 11.74
C GLU A 1 10.35 -3.03 10.90
N GLU A 2 11.54 -2.42 10.77
CA GLU A 2 11.70 -1.25 9.92
C GLU A 2 11.54 -1.67 8.46
N ARG A 3 10.48 -1.22 7.87
CA ARG A 3 10.17 -1.50 6.47
C ARG A 3 11.15 -0.77 5.55
N ASN A 4 11.65 -1.47 4.55
CA ASN A 4 12.44 -0.87 3.49
C ASN A 4 11.62 0.17 2.71
N ILE A 5 12.02 1.44 2.79
CA ILE A 5 11.40 2.56 2.08
C ILE A 5 12.07 2.70 0.71
N THR A 6 11.28 2.85 -0.34
CA THR A 6 11.78 3.04 -1.70
C THR A 6 11.53 4.47 -2.20
N ASP A 7 12.24 4.89 -3.24
CA ASP A 7 11.99 6.18 -3.89
C ASP A 7 10.54 6.27 -4.41
N THR A 8 9.96 5.14 -4.86
CA THR A 8 8.55 5.05 -5.27
C THR A 8 7.60 5.31 -4.09
N ASP A 9 7.90 4.79 -2.89
CA ASP A 9 7.09 5.05 -1.69
C ASP A 9 7.03 6.55 -1.38
N VAL A 10 8.18 7.22 -1.44
CA VAL A 10 8.28 8.66 -1.19
C VAL A 10 7.54 9.46 -2.26
N ALA A 11 7.72 9.13 -3.53
CA ALA A 11 7.06 9.80 -4.64
C ALA A 11 5.53 9.68 -4.53
N LEU A 12 5.01 8.48 -4.24
CA LEU A 12 3.57 8.26 -4.08
C LEU A 12 3.01 8.94 -2.83
N ALA A 13 3.69 8.90 -1.69
CA ALA A 13 3.26 9.63 -0.50
C ALA A 13 3.16 11.13 -0.78
N LYS A 14 4.17 11.70 -1.47
CA LYS A 14 4.20 13.11 -1.87
C LYS A 14 3.04 13.48 -2.79
N ALA A 15 2.69 12.60 -3.75
CA ALA A 15 1.59 12.84 -4.68
C ALA A 15 0.22 12.69 -4.00
N TYR A 16 0.07 11.73 -3.09
CA TYR A 16 -1.21 11.37 -2.49
C TYR A 16 -1.67 12.32 -1.39
N PHE A 17 -0.77 12.89 -0.61
CA PHE A 17 -1.14 13.78 0.50
C PHE A 17 -1.98 14.99 0.07
N PRO A 18 -1.60 15.80 -0.95
CA PRO A 18 -2.45 16.89 -1.42
C PRO A 18 -3.78 16.40 -1.97
N MET A 19 -3.82 15.26 -2.63
CA MET A 19 -5.06 14.68 -3.13
C MET A 19 -6.02 14.30 -2.00
N LEU A 20 -5.52 13.75 -0.90
CA LEU A 20 -6.33 13.43 0.27
C LEU A 20 -6.86 14.67 0.98
N LYS A 21 -6.07 15.75 1.04
CA LYS A 21 -6.54 17.04 1.55
C LYS A 21 -7.73 17.58 0.77
N GLU A 22 -7.72 17.40 -0.56
CA GLU A 22 -8.84 17.79 -1.41
C GLU A 22 -10.01 16.80 -1.30
N GLN A 23 -9.73 15.49 -1.24
CA GLN A 23 -10.76 14.46 -1.14
C GLN A 23 -11.64 14.66 0.11
N LYS A 24 -11.05 14.97 1.27
CA LYS A 24 -11.83 15.24 2.48
C LYS A 24 -12.83 16.39 2.33
N LEU A 25 -12.51 17.38 1.48
CA LEU A 25 -13.39 18.52 1.26
C LEU A 25 -14.66 18.16 0.49
N THR A 26 -14.66 17.03 -0.21
CA THR A 26 -15.86 16.51 -0.87
C THR A 26 -16.86 15.91 0.10
N GLY A 27 -16.42 15.48 1.29
CA GLY A 27 -17.21 14.74 2.25
C GLY A 27 -17.53 13.30 1.82
N GLU A 28 -16.95 12.81 0.70
CA GLU A 28 -17.19 11.49 0.14
C GLU A 28 -15.92 10.66 0.14
N THR A 29 -16.06 9.35 0.30
CA THR A 29 -14.94 8.42 0.14
C THR A 29 -14.65 8.16 -1.33
N ILE A 30 -13.41 7.80 -1.64
CA ILE A 30 -12.97 7.42 -2.98
C ILE A 30 -12.41 5.99 -2.97
N THR A 31 -12.68 5.21 -4.01
CA THR A 31 -12.11 3.87 -4.09
C THR A 31 -10.61 3.90 -4.40
N PHE A 32 -9.85 2.86 -3.99
CA PHE A 32 -8.43 2.75 -4.37
C PHE A 32 -8.22 2.86 -5.88
N GLY A 33 -9.14 2.27 -6.67
CA GLY A 33 -9.07 2.31 -8.13
C GLY A 33 -9.22 3.73 -8.69
N ASP A 34 -10.24 4.45 -8.24
CA ASP A 34 -10.52 5.81 -8.70
C ASP A 34 -9.45 6.79 -8.20
N PHE A 35 -8.95 6.60 -6.97
CA PHE A 35 -7.88 7.41 -6.40
C PHE A 35 -6.59 7.32 -7.22
N VAL A 36 -6.18 6.09 -7.58
CA VAL A 36 -5.01 5.88 -8.44
C VAL A 36 -5.24 6.43 -9.85
N ALA A 37 -6.44 6.25 -10.42
CA ALA A 37 -6.77 6.79 -11.72
C ALA A 37 -6.71 8.33 -11.74
N GLU A 38 -7.19 8.97 -10.68
CA GLU A 38 -7.09 10.43 -10.53
C GLU A 38 -5.65 10.90 -10.34
N ALA A 39 -4.84 10.17 -9.55
CA ALA A 39 -3.42 10.46 -9.39
C ALA A 39 -2.67 10.44 -10.73
N LYS A 40 -2.93 9.43 -11.57
CA LYS A 40 -2.32 9.30 -12.90
C LYS A 40 -2.68 10.46 -13.83
N LYS A 41 -3.91 10.96 -13.76
CA LYS A 41 -4.32 12.15 -14.53
C LYS A 41 -3.60 13.42 -14.05
N ARG A 42 -3.43 13.55 -12.74
CA ARG A 42 -2.83 14.73 -12.10
C ARG A 42 -1.32 14.83 -12.30
N TYR A 43 -0.65 13.67 -12.33
CA TYR A 43 0.80 13.56 -12.43
C TYR A 43 1.23 12.75 -13.66
N PRO A 44 0.91 13.21 -14.89
CA PRO A 44 1.13 12.42 -16.10
C PRO A 44 2.62 12.16 -16.41
N ASN A 45 3.51 12.97 -15.86
CA ASN A 45 4.96 12.87 -16.08
C ASN A 45 5.71 12.19 -14.90
N ASP A 46 5.02 11.78 -13.86
CA ASP A 46 5.63 11.07 -12.73
C ASP A 46 5.55 9.56 -12.98
N GLU A 47 6.70 8.94 -13.28
CA GLU A 47 6.78 7.51 -13.59
C GLU A 47 6.29 6.64 -12.42
N SER A 48 6.57 7.03 -11.17
CA SER A 48 6.12 6.29 -10.00
C SER A 48 4.60 6.29 -9.88
N VAL A 49 3.97 7.45 -10.13
CA VAL A 49 2.51 7.57 -10.13
C VAL A 49 1.90 6.83 -11.31
N GLN A 50 2.47 6.93 -12.51
CA GLN A 50 1.96 6.23 -13.69
C GLN A 50 2.00 4.70 -13.56
N ASN A 51 2.97 4.17 -12.82
CA ASN A 51 3.11 2.75 -12.53
C ASN A 51 2.35 2.29 -11.27
N ALA A 52 1.71 3.21 -10.53
CA ALA A 52 0.96 2.86 -9.34
C ALA A 52 -0.23 1.93 -9.65
N ILE A 53 -0.50 1.00 -8.75
CA ILE A 53 -1.62 0.06 -8.84
C ILE A 53 -2.51 0.14 -7.59
N PRO A 54 -3.84 -0.03 -7.74
CA PRO A 54 -4.78 0.10 -6.63
C PRO A 54 -4.48 -0.83 -5.44
N VAL A 55 -4.06 -2.06 -5.72
CA VAL A 55 -3.83 -3.10 -4.69
C VAL A 55 -2.71 -2.72 -3.72
N SER A 56 -1.68 -2.00 -4.17
CA SER A 56 -0.57 -1.55 -3.31
C SER A 56 -0.79 -0.18 -2.67
N THR A 57 -1.88 0.51 -3.01
CA THR A 57 -2.13 1.88 -2.57
C THR A 57 -2.31 1.97 -1.05
N GLY A 58 -3.01 1.03 -0.42
CA GLY A 58 -3.17 1.00 1.03
C GLY A 58 -1.84 1.02 1.78
N ARG A 59 -0.85 0.29 1.26
CA ARG A 59 0.52 0.27 1.76
C ARG A 59 1.23 1.64 1.60
N ARG A 60 0.98 2.35 0.50
CA ARG A 60 1.56 3.68 0.25
C ARG A 60 0.93 4.75 1.14
N LEU A 61 -0.36 4.62 1.42
CA LEU A 61 -1.07 5.50 2.36
C LEU A 61 -0.58 5.37 3.80
N GLU A 62 0.09 4.26 4.16
CA GLU A 62 0.69 4.07 5.49
C GLU A 62 1.66 5.20 5.87
N PHE A 63 2.42 5.75 4.91
CA PHE A 63 3.33 6.86 5.20
C PHE A 63 2.59 8.14 5.58
N ILE A 64 1.42 8.38 4.99
CA ILE A 64 0.54 9.51 5.35
C ILE A 64 -0.06 9.28 6.74
N ARG A 65 -0.50 8.05 7.03
CA ARG A 65 -1.00 7.68 8.34
C ARG A 65 0.06 7.82 9.45
N LEU A 66 1.30 7.40 9.18
CA LEU A 66 2.40 7.57 10.13
C LEU A 66 2.72 9.05 10.37
N TYR A 67 2.61 9.87 9.32
CA TYR A 67 2.74 11.31 9.44
C TYR A 67 1.63 11.90 10.30
N THR A 68 0.36 11.64 9.98
CA THR A 68 -0.77 12.18 10.74
C THR A 68 -0.72 11.76 12.20
N LYS A 69 -0.38 10.49 12.47
CA LYS A 69 -0.16 9.99 13.84
C LYS A 69 0.97 10.71 14.57
N ARG A 70 2.07 11.05 13.89
CA ARG A 70 3.23 11.74 14.49
C ARG A 70 2.87 13.13 14.99
N TYR A 71 1.92 13.79 14.33
CA TYR A 71 1.49 15.15 14.65
C TYR A 71 0.12 15.19 15.33
N ASP A 72 -0.36 14.06 15.82
CA ASP A 72 -1.67 13.93 16.49
C ASP A 72 -2.83 14.49 15.64
N LEU A 73 -2.77 14.23 14.33
CA LEU A 73 -3.76 14.62 13.34
C LEU A 73 -4.66 13.43 12.97
N PRO A 74 -5.93 13.67 12.65
CA PRO A 74 -6.80 12.64 12.11
C PRO A 74 -6.25 12.04 10.81
N ASP A 75 -6.46 10.74 10.63
CA ASP A 75 -5.89 9.99 9.49
C ASP A 75 -6.64 10.27 8.18
N LEU A 76 -5.99 11.02 7.27
CA LEU A 76 -6.53 11.31 5.94
C LEU A 76 -6.72 10.05 5.07
N SER A 77 -5.98 8.97 5.34
CA SER A 77 -6.13 7.74 4.54
C SER A 77 -7.49 7.06 4.73
N ALA A 78 -8.24 7.45 5.77
CA ALA A 78 -9.61 6.98 6.01
C ALA A 78 -10.60 7.35 4.89
N TRP A 79 -10.27 8.33 4.05
CA TRP A 79 -11.08 8.72 2.90
C TRP A 79 -10.94 7.79 1.68
N VAL A 80 -9.95 6.87 1.68
CA VAL A 80 -9.76 5.90 0.59
C VAL A 80 -10.23 4.53 1.05
N VAL A 81 -11.10 3.92 0.25
CA VAL A 81 -11.79 2.67 0.59
C VAL A 81 -11.64 1.61 -0.51
N GLY A 82 -11.90 0.35 -0.16
CA GLY A 82 -12.06 -0.72 -1.13
C GLY A 82 -13.29 -0.56 -2.01
N ALA A 83 -13.43 -1.42 -3.01
CA ALA A 83 -14.58 -1.40 -3.92
C ALA A 83 -15.92 -1.68 -3.21
N GLY A 84 -15.90 -2.35 -2.06
CA GLY A 84 -17.07 -2.59 -1.21
C GLY A 84 -17.36 -1.49 -0.19
N GLY A 85 -16.54 -0.42 -0.17
CA GLY A 85 -16.68 0.71 0.78
C GLY A 85 -15.96 0.49 2.11
N GLU A 86 -15.27 -0.64 2.29
CA GLU A 86 -14.46 -0.94 3.47
C GLU A 86 -13.11 -0.23 3.41
N ASN A 87 -12.59 0.18 4.55
CA ASN A 87 -11.22 0.68 4.65
C ASN A 87 -10.21 -0.48 4.61
N SER A 88 -8.95 -0.15 4.31
CA SER A 88 -7.87 -1.13 4.29
C SER A 88 -7.75 -1.87 5.62
N GLU A 89 -7.59 -3.19 5.58
CA GLU A 89 -7.37 -4.05 6.75
C GLU A 89 -6.06 -3.77 7.49
N ALA A 90 -5.21 -2.89 6.97
CA ALA A 90 -3.96 -2.47 7.61
C ALA A 90 -4.17 -1.62 8.88
N TYR A 91 -5.41 -1.29 9.21
CA TYR A 91 -5.75 -0.55 10.43
C TYR A 91 -5.79 -1.46 11.66
N SER A 92 -5.42 -0.89 12.82
CA SER A 92 -5.55 -1.58 14.10
C SER A 92 -7.03 -1.80 14.46
N ALA A 93 -7.30 -2.74 15.39
CA ALA A 93 -8.66 -3.01 15.86
C ALA A 93 -9.34 -1.78 16.51
N ASP A 94 -8.55 -0.83 17.00
CA ASP A 94 -9.05 0.41 17.64
C ASP A 94 -9.25 1.56 16.64
N PHE A 95 -9.00 1.33 15.35
CA PHE A 95 -9.18 2.33 14.31
C PHE A 95 -10.64 2.42 13.87
N ASN A 96 -11.24 3.60 14.05
CA ASN A 96 -12.58 3.90 13.55
C ASN A 96 -12.50 4.85 12.35
N PRO A 97 -12.63 4.37 11.13
CA PRO A 97 -12.50 5.20 9.93
C PRO A 97 -13.50 6.35 9.87
N GLN A 98 -14.68 6.18 10.42
CA GLN A 98 -15.71 7.24 10.42
C GLN A 98 -15.32 8.37 11.36
N GLU A 99 -14.83 8.04 12.55
CA GLU A 99 -14.35 9.05 13.52
C GLU A 99 -13.17 9.85 12.95
N GLU A 100 -12.25 9.17 12.27
CA GLU A 100 -11.11 9.82 11.60
C GLU A 100 -11.57 10.77 10.49
N ARG A 101 -12.53 10.36 9.66
CA ARG A 101 -13.12 11.21 8.63
C ARG A 101 -13.79 12.45 9.25
N ASP A 102 -14.65 12.24 10.24
CA ASP A 102 -15.39 13.33 10.88
C ASP A 102 -14.44 14.33 11.55
N ALA A 103 -13.44 13.84 12.29
CA ALA A 103 -12.42 14.65 12.92
C ALA A 103 -11.59 15.45 11.89
N SER A 104 -11.24 14.79 10.76
CA SER A 104 -10.42 15.41 9.72
C SER A 104 -11.08 16.62 9.06
N LEU A 105 -12.43 16.68 9.02
CA LEU A 105 -13.16 17.78 8.40
C LEU A 105 -12.89 19.14 9.11
N SER A 106 -12.62 19.11 10.40
CA SER A 106 -12.33 20.30 11.19
C SER A 106 -10.88 20.77 11.15
N VAL A 107 -9.96 19.97 10.59
CA VAL A 107 -8.52 20.27 10.55
C VAL A 107 -8.13 20.96 9.25
N ASP A 108 -7.42 22.07 9.32
CA ASP A 108 -6.77 22.68 8.17
C ASP A 108 -5.35 22.09 7.99
N TYR A 109 -5.23 21.10 7.14
CA TYR A 109 -3.93 20.44 6.85
C TYR A 109 -2.97 21.35 6.07
N SER A 110 -3.39 22.51 5.57
CA SER A 110 -2.48 23.45 4.94
C SER A 110 -1.54 24.11 5.95
N GLU A 111 -1.93 24.19 7.20
CA GLU A 111 -1.08 24.68 8.30
C GLU A 111 0.11 23.75 8.59
N TYR A 112 0.04 22.49 8.13
CA TYR A 112 1.05 21.44 8.37
C TYR A 112 1.88 21.11 7.14
N GLU A 113 1.88 21.95 6.10
CA GLU A 113 2.66 21.69 4.87
C GLU A 113 4.17 21.74 5.10
N GLY A 114 4.63 22.58 6.03
CA GLY A 114 6.03 22.64 6.43
C GLY A 114 6.50 21.31 7.02
N GLU A 115 5.78 20.81 8.00
CA GLU A 115 6.04 19.55 8.70
C GLU A 115 5.93 18.35 7.74
N TRP A 116 4.96 18.39 6.80
CA TRP A 116 4.87 17.40 5.75
C TRP A 116 6.11 17.40 4.85
N GLY A 117 6.56 18.59 4.45
CA GLY A 117 7.78 18.75 3.65
C GLY A 117 9.01 18.17 4.35
N GLU A 118 9.19 18.46 5.64
CA GLU A 118 10.27 17.91 6.46
C GLU A 118 10.19 16.41 6.59
N TYR A 119 8.99 15.86 6.82
CA TYR A 119 8.76 14.42 6.90
C TYR A 119 9.11 13.70 5.60
N ILE A 120 8.73 14.25 4.45
CA ILE A 120 9.09 13.70 3.13
C ILE A 120 10.61 13.70 2.92
N VAL A 121 11.31 14.77 3.33
CA VAL A 121 12.77 14.82 3.28
C VAL A 121 13.41 13.78 4.20
N GLU A 122 12.86 13.57 5.38
CA GLU A 122 13.31 12.53 6.30
C GLU A 122 13.14 11.13 5.69
N LEU A 123 11.95 10.84 5.11
CA LEU A 123 11.70 9.58 4.41
C LEU A 123 12.68 9.37 3.25
N ALA A 124 12.92 10.41 2.45
CA ALA A 124 13.83 10.32 1.30
C ALA A 124 15.28 9.99 1.72
N LYS A 125 15.73 10.45 2.89
CA LYS A 125 17.07 10.10 3.42
C LYS A 125 17.18 8.63 3.84
N ARG A 126 16.04 7.98 4.13
CA ARG A 126 15.96 6.59 4.57
C ARG A 126 15.70 5.62 3.41
N THR A 127 15.55 6.13 2.19
CA THR A 127 15.30 5.26 1.03
C THR A 127 16.51 4.38 0.74
N ILE A 128 16.23 3.12 0.44
CA ILE A 128 17.24 2.23 -0.11
C ILE A 128 17.25 2.36 -1.63
N LYS A 129 18.45 2.48 -2.19
CA LYS A 129 18.61 2.51 -3.66
C LYS A 129 18.52 1.08 -4.19
N LEU A 130 17.37 0.75 -4.73
CA LEU A 130 17.16 -0.53 -5.39
C LEU A 130 17.40 -0.39 -6.91
N LYS A 131 18.02 -1.41 -7.49
CA LYS A 131 18.16 -1.47 -8.94
C LYS A 131 16.87 -2.01 -9.55
N ARG A 132 16.14 -1.16 -10.25
CA ARG A 132 14.90 -1.57 -10.95
C ARG A 132 15.19 -2.72 -11.92
N ARG A 133 14.25 -3.64 -12.00
CA ARG A 133 14.28 -4.79 -12.92
C ARG A 133 13.24 -4.59 -14.03
N LYS A 134 13.50 -5.17 -15.19
CA LYS A 134 12.50 -5.27 -16.26
C LYS A 134 11.40 -6.25 -15.83
N GLU A 135 10.20 -6.07 -16.35
CA GLU A 135 9.06 -6.95 -16.04
C GLU A 135 9.37 -8.42 -16.34
N ALA A 136 10.01 -8.71 -17.47
CA ALA A 136 10.38 -10.08 -17.85
C ALA A 136 11.30 -10.76 -16.81
N ASP A 137 12.25 -10.00 -16.24
CA ASP A 137 13.14 -10.50 -15.19
C ASP A 137 12.36 -10.72 -13.87
N ALA A 138 11.45 -9.80 -13.53
CA ALA A 138 10.60 -9.91 -12.36
C ALA A 138 9.64 -11.11 -12.46
N VAL A 139 9.04 -11.34 -13.62
CA VAL A 139 8.18 -12.52 -13.88
C VAL A 139 8.98 -13.81 -13.71
N LYS A 140 10.21 -13.87 -14.23
CA LYS A 140 11.08 -15.03 -14.07
C LYS A 140 11.40 -15.27 -12.60
N ILE A 141 11.83 -14.26 -11.85
CA ILE A 141 12.16 -14.36 -10.43
C ILE A 141 10.93 -14.83 -9.64
N MET A 142 9.77 -14.25 -9.90
CA MET A 142 8.51 -14.66 -9.27
C MET A 142 8.21 -16.13 -9.52
N SER A 143 8.33 -16.59 -10.76
CA SER A 143 8.06 -17.98 -11.13
C SER A 143 9.04 -18.96 -10.50
N ASP A 144 10.33 -18.63 -10.54
CA ASP A 144 11.40 -19.48 -9.99
C ASP A 144 11.25 -19.63 -8.46
N TYR A 145 10.89 -18.58 -7.76
CA TYR A 145 10.67 -18.59 -6.30
C TYR A 145 9.35 -19.27 -5.91
N ALA A 146 8.30 -19.00 -6.64
CA ALA A 146 6.97 -19.48 -6.34
C ALA A 146 6.81 -21.00 -6.53
N THR A 147 7.54 -21.62 -7.46
CA THR A 147 7.43 -23.04 -7.77
C THR A 147 7.79 -23.95 -6.56
N PRO A 148 8.94 -23.78 -5.88
CA PRO A 148 9.24 -24.53 -4.66
C PRO A 148 8.38 -24.12 -3.47
N LEU A 149 7.99 -22.84 -3.33
CA LEU A 149 7.15 -22.34 -2.25
C LEU A 149 5.77 -23.01 -2.26
N LYS A 150 5.22 -23.29 -3.43
CA LYS A 150 3.98 -24.05 -3.60
C LYS A 150 4.01 -25.41 -2.91
N ALA A 151 5.09 -26.14 -3.04
CA ALA A 151 5.25 -27.46 -2.43
C ALA A 151 5.28 -27.33 -0.88
N LYS A 152 5.98 -26.32 -0.36
CA LYS A 152 6.10 -26.05 1.08
C LYS A 152 4.75 -25.66 1.68
N ILE A 153 4.06 -24.68 1.11
CA ILE A 153 2.75 -24.21 1.60
C ILE A 153 1.71 -25.34 1.55
N ASN A 154 1.69 -26.15 0.50
CA ASN A 154 0.78 -27.28 0.38
C ASN A 154 1.06 -28.40 1.41
N SER A 155 2.26 -28.50 1.96
CA SER A 155 2.60 -29.45 3.02
C SER A 155 2.22 -28.97 4.42
N GLU A 156 2.17 -27.65 4.63
CA GLU A 156 1.94 -27.03 5.94
C GLU A 156 0.46 -26.68 6.22
N ILE A 157 -0.40 -26.65 5.20
CA ILE A 157 -1.83 -26.35 5.38
C ILE A 157 -2.61 -27.67 5.52
N PRO A 158 -3.13 -27.97 6.73
CA PRO A 158 -3.91 -29.20 6.95
C PRO A 158 -5.33 -29.01 6.43
N ASN A 159 -5.56 -29.04 5.15
CA ASN A 159 -6.91 -29.22 4.60
C ASN A 159 -6.91 -29.37 3.07
N PRO A 160 -7.77 -30.25 2.53
CA PRO A 160 -7.84 -30.59 1.12
C PRO A 160 -8.33 -29.47 0.19
N LYS A 161 -8.85 -28.37 0.70
CA LYS A 161 -8.93 -27.14 -0.11
C LYS A 161 -7.54 -26.52 -0.17
N LYS A 162 -6.61 -27.25 -0.80
CA LYS A 162 -5.31 -26.74 -1.17
C LYS A 162 -5.50 -25.35 -1.74
N LEU A 163 -4.97 -24.36 -1.04
CA LEU A 163 -4.83 -23.05 -1.63
C LEU A 163 -4.04 -23.28 -2.90
N ASP A 164 -4.74 -23.36 -4.00
CA ASP A 164 -4.10 -23.52 -5.28
C ASP A 164 -3.16 -22.35 -5.42
N TYR A 165 -1.91 -22.62 -5.77
CA TYR A 165 -0.92 -21.61 -6.07
C TYR A 165 -1.49 -20.51 -6.97
N VAL A 166 -2.40 -20.85 -7.88
CA VAL A 166 -3.12 -19.90 -8.74
C VAL A 166 -3.99 -18.95 -7.91
N ILE A 167 -4.56 -19.41 -6.80
CA ILE A 167 -5.36 -18.56 -5.89
C ILE A 167 -4.44 -17.69 -5.01
N LEU A 168 -3.25 -18.18 -4.66
CA LEU A 168 -2.28 -17.42 -3.88
C LEU A 168 -1.54 -16.35 -4.69
N VAL A 169 -1.07 -16.71 -5.88
CA VAL A 169 -0.25 -15.79 -6.70
C VAL A 169 -1.09 -14.94 -7.63
N LYS A 170 -2.18 -15.49 -8.18
CA LYS A 170 -3.00 -14.78 -9.16
C LYS A 170 -3.62 -13.48 -8.65
N PRO A 171 -4.23 -13.40 -7.43
CA PRO A 171 -4.71 -12.16 -6.85
C PRO A 171 -3.60 -11.19 -6.46
N PHE A 172 -2.42 -11.71 -6.11
CA PHE A 172 -1.29 -10.92 -5.62
C PHE A 172 -0.18 -10.74 -6.64
N ARG A 173 -0.39 -11.23 -7.87
CA ARG A 173 0.59 -11.15 -8.95
C ARG A 173 1.09 -9.72 -9.17
N ASP A 174 0.19 -8.77 -9.25
CA ASP A 174 0.55 -7.39 -9.55
C ASP A 174 1.34 -6.73 -8.41
N PRO A 175 0.98 -6.87 -7.12
CA PRO A 175 1.81 -6.42 -6.01
C PRO A 175 3.19 -7.09 -5.95
N ILE A 176 3.27 -8.39 -6.25
CA ILE A 176 4.54 -9.12 -6.29
C ILE A 176 5.41 -8.58 -7.42
N LEU A 177 4.86 -8.44 -8.62
CA LEU A 177 5.61 -7.91 -9.76
C LEU A 177 6.08 -6.48 -9.52
N GLU A 178 5.22 -5.61 -8.96
CA GLU A 178 5.60 -4.24 -8.60
C GLU A 178 6.82 -4.24 -7.68
N GLY A 179 6.78 -4.98 -6.57
CA GLY A 179 7.89 -5.07 -5.64
C GLY A 179 9.18 -5.61 -6.27
N LEU A 180 9.07 -6.64 -7.10
CA LEU A 180 10.21 -7.20 -7.81
C LEU A 180 10.76 -6.24 -8.87
N MET A 181 9.91 -5.52 -9.61
CA MET A 181 10.33 -4.50 -10.58
C MET A 181 11.00 -3.31 -9.88
N GLU A 182 10.57 -2.95 -8.68
CA GLU A 182 11.25 -1.96 -7.84
C GLU A 182 12.65 -2.40 -7.42
N GLY A 183 12.99 -3.67 -7.54
CA GLY A 183 14.29 -4.23 -7.19
C GLY A 183 14.34 -4.87 -5.81
N LYS A 184 13.22 -4.98 -5.11
CA LYS A 184 13.14 -5.62 -3.78
C LYS A 184 13.57 -7.09 -3.85
N ASP A 185 14.01 -7.62 -2.72
CA ASP A 185 14.30 -9.04 -2.60
C ASP A 185 13.02 -9.87 -2.75
N VAL A 186 13.15 -11.04 -3.36
CA VAL A 186 11.99 -11.88 -3.67
C VAL A 186 11.35 -12.46 -2.40
N GLU A 187 12.17 -12.81 -1.42
CA GLU A 187 11.69 -13.36 -0.14
C GLU A 187 10.91 -12.28 0.63
N ASP A 188 11.44 -11.05 0.69
CA ASP A 188 10.77 -9.92 1.32
C ASP A 188 9.40 -9.62 0.67
N VAL A 189 9.36 -9.59 -0.67
CA VAL A 189 8.11 -9.33 -1.41
C VAL A 189 7.06 -10.40 -1.16
N PHE A 190 7.45 -11.67 -1.17
CA PHE A 190 6.52 -12.77 -0.91
C PHE A 190 6.06 -12.81 0.55
N ASN A 191 6.98 -12.56 1.51
CA ASN A 191 6.64 -12.49 2.92
C ASN A 191 5.65 -11.36 3.23
N ASP A 192 5.83 -10.19 2.65
CA ASP A 192 4.90 -9.07 2.75
C ASP A 192 3.49 -9.48 2.30
N VAL A 193 3.38 -10.13 1.13
CA VAL A 193 2.10 -10.56 0.57
C VAL A 193 1.47 -11.67 1.41
N ILE A 194 2.27 -12.65 1.88
CA ILE A 194 1.78 -13.75 2.74
C ILE A 194 1.31 -13.20 4.09
N PHE A 195 2.02 -12.22 4.65
CA PHE A 195 1.63 -11.59 5.90
C PHE A 195 0.30 -10.86 5.78
N ASP A 196 0.11 -10.09 4.71
CA ASP A 196 -1.15 -9.41 4.43
C ASP A 196 -2.30 -10.41 4.28
N MET A 197 -2.06 -11.55 3.62
CA MET A 197 -3.04 -12.63 3.49
C MET A 197 -3.42 -13.29 4.81
N THR A 198 -2.46 -13.48 5.71
CA THR A 198 -2.72 -14.16 7.00
C THR A 198 -3.48 -13.25 7.96
N LYS A 199 -3.25 -11.94 7.93
CA LYS A 199 -4.04 -10.96 8.68
C LYS A 199 -5.50 -10.91 8.23
N SER A 200 -5.74 -10.88 6.93
CA SER A 200 -7.09 -10.91 6.35
C SER A 200 -7.90 -12.14 6.78
N ARG A 201 -7.25 -13.29 7.03
CA ARG A 201 -7.93 -14.52 7.45
C ARG A 201 -8.24 -14.60 8.93
N SER A 202 -7.45 -13.95 9.77
CA SER A 202 -7.72 -13.91 11.21
C SER A 202 -8.97 -13.10 11.56
N ALA A 203 -9.38 -12.19 10.68
CA ALA A 203 -10.60 -11.40 10.81
C ALA A 203 -11.88 -12.15 10.36
N VAL A 204 -11.76 -13.29 9.66
CA VAL A 204 -12.90 -14.07 9.12
C VAL A 204 -13.26 -15.28 9.98
N VAL A 205 -12.54 -15.53 11.06
CA VAL A 205 -12.80 -16.64 12.02
C VAL A 205 -13.24 -16.07 13.37
N ILE A 206 -14.38 -15.40 13.38
CA ILE A 206 -15.23 -15.23 14.57
C ILE A 206 -16.68 -15.42 14.14
#